data_4690231aa5c52f684a07e2cab3782f86
#
_entry.id   4690231aa5c52f684a07e2cab3782f86
#
_cell.length_a   1.000
_cell.length_b   1.000
_cell.length_c   1.000
_cell.angle_alpha   90.00
_cell.angle_beta   90.00
_cell.angle_gamma   90.00
#
_symmetry.space_group_name_H-M   'P 1'
#
loop_
_entity.id
_entity.type
_entity.pdbx_description
1 polymer ?
#
loop_
_entity_poly.entity_id
_entity_poly.type
_entity_poly.pdbx_seq_one_letter_code
_entity_poly.pdbx_strand_id
1 'polypeptide(L)'
;MRHVRTTLLMASQQLSSAVQWSTAQKAVQRLVPPLSFDSRKGQNGRIGVLGGSYEYTGAPYYAAQSALQAGADLAYVFCADGAAPAIKSYSPELIVLPCYKTANMNDQQATATAMQEVRPWLGRLDCCVIGPGLGRDEGVLQGVSSLMTAAEVRSICTIVDADGLFLVARDPELVEGRTDCVLTPNRRELERLAARLNVAAEADDVAAQVARKLGNVVVVAKGQRDVITDGTDVLVCDEPGAPKRCGGLGDVLCGALAPLAAQAARADAADAAFVGRRPLLWACYGACVASRRAAAAAFARKRRAMTAPDALAEIGGACESVAPTTVVEPPS
;
A
#
# COMPACT_ATOMS: atom_id res chain seq x y z
N MET A 1 -9.13 42.35 2.73
CA MET A 1 -8.92 41.41 3.86
C MET A 1 -10.13 40.52 4.19
N ARG A 2 -11.40 40.93 4.01
CA ARG A 2 -12.58 40.06 4.27
C ARG A 2 -12.76 38.93 3.22
N HIS A 3 -12.47 39.15 1.94
CA HIS A 3 -12.61 38.15 0.89
C HIS A 3 -11.61 36.97 1.00
N VAL A 4 -10.39 37.21 1.43
CA VAL A 4 -9.36 36.19 1.63
C VAL A 4 -9.72 35.23 2.79
N ARG A 5 -10.33 35.76 3.88
CA ARG A 5 -10.81 34.94 5.00
C ARG A 5 -11.99 34.04 4.63
N THR A 6 -12.88 34.47 3.74
CA THR A 6 -14.04 33.69 3.32
C THR A 6 -13.61 32.52 2.40
N THR A 7 -12.63 32.72 1.53
CA THR A 7 -12.07 31.68 0.64
C THR A 7 -11.26 30.64 1.44
N LEU A 8 -10.51 31.08 2.46
CA LEU A 8 -9.80 30.19 3.39
C LEU A 8 -10.75 29.35 4.27
N LEU A 9 -11.89 29.93 4.69
CA LEU A 9 -12.91 29.17 5.43
C LEU A 9 -13.65 28.15 4.54
N MET A 10 -13.88 28.42 3.27
CA MET A 10 -14.48 27.47 2.33
C MET A 10 -13.50 26.35 1.96
N ALA A 11 -12.22 26.63 1.78
CA ALA A 11 -11.20 25.61 1.57
C ALA A 11 -11.03 24.69 2.80
N SER A 12 -11.08 25.24 4.02
CA SER A 12 -11.03 24.45 5.25
C SER A 12 -12.31 23.64 5.51
N GLN A 13 -13.46 24.10 5.03
CA GLN A 13 -14.74 23.36 5.11
C GLN A 13 -14.83 22.22 4.07
N GLN A 14 -14.16 22.30 2.92
CA GLN A 14 -14.05 21.19 1.98
C GLN A 14 -13.10 20.06 2.46
N LEU A 15 -12.14 20.37 3.33
CA LEU A 15 -11.27 19.38 3.99
C LEU A 15 -11.94 18.66 5.17
N SER A 16 -13.18 19.00 5.57
CA SER A 16 -13.80 18.49 6.79
C SER A 16 -15.14 17.80 6.61
N SER A 17 -15.41 17.15 5.50
CA SER A 17 -16.45 16.13 5.51
C SER A 17 -15.83 14.78 5.86
N ALA A 18 -15.66 14.50 7.15
CA ALA A 18 -15.45 13.15 7.63
C ALA A 18 -16.57 12.28 7.00
N VAL A 19 -16.16 11.35 6.15
CA VAL A 19 -17.12 10.44 5.52
C VAL A 19 -17.80 9.66 6.62
N GLN A 20 -19.15 9.63 6.61
CA GLN A 20 -19.87 8.81 7.58
C GLN A 20 -19.42 7.35 7.46
N TRP A 21 -19.09 6.72 8.59
CA TRP A 21 -18.60 5.35 8.62
C TRP A 21 -19.50 4.39 7.83
N SER A 22 -20.84 4.51 7.96
CA SER A 22 -21.78 3.66 7.24
C SER A 22 -21.65 3.75 5.71
N THR A 23 -21.30 4.92 5.17
CA THR A 23 -21.04 5.11 3.74
C THR A 23 -19.70 4.50 3.36
N ALA A 24 -18.65 4.78 4.12
CA ALA A 24 -17.33 4.22 3.89
C ALA A 24 -17.33 2.69 3.98
N GLN A 25 -18.00 2.14 4.98
CA GLN A 25 -18.09 0.70 5.18
C GLN A 25 -18.77 0.01 3.99
N LYS A 26 -19.88 0.54 3.48
CA LYS A 26 -20.55 0.00 2.29
C LYS A 26 -19.64 0.00 1.06
N ALA A 27 -18.92 1.08 0.84
CA ALA A 27 -17.98 1.19 -0.28
C ALA A 27 -16.84 0.17 -0.16
N VAL A 28 -16.26 0.00 1.04
CA VAL A 28 -15.19 -1.00 1.27
C VAL A 28 -15.73 -2.43 1.14
N GLN A 29 -16.92 -2.72 1.71
CA GLN A 29 -17.55 -4.04 1.59
C GLN A 29 -17.81 -4.42 0.12
N ARG A 30 -18.14 -3.44 -0.73
CA ARG A 30 -18.37 -3.66 -2.15
C ARG A 30 -17.11 -4.12 -2.89
N LEU A 31 -15.92 -3.80 -2.36
CA LEU A 31 -14.64 -4.27 -2.91
C LEU A 31 -14.31 -5.71 -2.51
N VAL A 32 -14.90 -6.23 -1.45
CA VAL A 32 -14.59 -7.57 -0.94
C VAL A 32 -15.57 -8.56 -1.54
N PRO A 33 -15.13 -9.44 -2.46
CA PRO A 33 -16.00 -10.42 -3.06
C PRO A 33 -16.46 -11.45 -2.00
N PRO A 34 -17.69 -11.97 -2.10
CA PRO A 34 -18.14 -13.04 -1.25
C PRO A 34 -17.30 -14.31 -1.49
N LEU A 35 -17.07 -15.07 -0.44
CA LEU A 35 -16.48 -16.41 -0.56
C LEU A 35 -17.51 -17.37 -1.13
N SER A 36 -17.08 -18.29 -1.99
CA SER A 36 -17.92 -19.32 -2.60
C SER A 36 -17.19 -20.66 -2.57
N PHE A 37 -17.93 -21.75 -2.45
CA PHE A 37 -17.38 -23.11 -2.57
C PHE A 37 -16.81 -23.40 -3.96
N ASP A 38 -17.21 -22.62 -4.98
CA ASP A 38 -16.68 -22.71 -6.35
C ASP A 38 -15.46 -21.80 -6.58
N SER A 39 -14.97 -21.11 -5.55
CA SER A 39 -13.83 -20.21 -5.66
C SER A 39 -12.55 -20.94 -6.01
N ARG A 40 -11.72 -20.32 -6.86
CA ARG A 40 -10.44 -20.91 -7.31
C ARG A 40 -9.27 -20.16 -6.65
N LYS A 41 -8.21 -20.89 -6.34
CA LYS A 41 -6.96 -20.33 -5.79
C LYS A 41 -6.43 -19.20 -6.67
N GLY A 42 -6.21 -18.04 -6.09
CA GLY A 42 -5.77 -16.79 -6.73
C GLY A 42 -6.91 -15.85 -7.11
N GLN A 43 -8.18 -16.20 -6.89
CA GLN A 43 -9.33 -15.36 -7.22
C GLN A 43 -9.41 -14.12 -6.31
N ASN A 44 -9.03 -14.26 -5.03
CA ASN A 44 -9.04 -13.18 -4.05
C ASN A 44 -7.78 -12.31 -4.10
N GLY A 45 -6.84 -12.63 -4.97
CA GLY A 45 -5.65 -11.84 -5.25
C GLY A 45 -4.35 -12.62 -5.11
N ARG A 46 -3.45 -12.31 -6.04
CA ARG A 46 -2.06 -12.73 -6.06
C ARG A 46 -1.21 -11.49 -5.85
N ILE A 47 -0.62 -11.39 -4.68
CA ILE A 47 0.08 -10.18 -4.26
C ILE A 47 1.58 -10.40 -4.34
N GLY A 48 2.30 -9.49 -5.01
CA GLY A 48 3.75 -9.44 -5.02
C GLY A 48 4.26 -8.39 -4.05
N VAL A 49 5.37 -8.67 -3.38
CA VAL A 49 6.14 -7.71 -2.60
C VAL A 49 7.56 -7.70 -3.13
N LEU A 50 7.97 -6.60 -3.75
CA LEU A 50 9.33 -6.38 -4.22
C LEU A 50 10.08 -5.57 -3.17
N GLY A 51 10.93 -6.24 -2.40
CA GLY A 51 11.66 -5.65 -1.28
C GLY A 51 12.44 -6.69 -0.49
N GLY A 52 13.16 -6.25 0.52
CA GLY A 52 14.03 -7.09 1.35
C GLY A 52 15.48 -7.04 0.89
N SER A 53 16.33 -6.49 1.75
CA SER A 53 17.77 -6.46 1.63
C SER A 53 18.41 -7.32 2.71
N TYR A 54 19.74 -7.40 2.72
CA TYR A 54 20.49 -8.16 3.72
C TYR A 54 20.14 -7.74 5.16
N GLU A 55 19.96 -6.41 5.38
CA GLU A 55 19.64 -5.84 6.68
C GLU A 55 18.14 -5.84 7.00
N TYR A 56 17.28 -5.82 5.98
CA TYR A 56 15.85 -5.59 6.15
C TYR A 56 15.00 -6.74 5.61
N THR A 57 14.94 -7.82 6.40
CA THR A 57 14.17 -9.02 6.04
C THR A 57 12.73 -8.99 6.58
N GLY A 58 12.48 -8.22 7.64
CA GLY A 58 11.17 -8.16 8.30
C GLY A 58 10.12 -7.38 7.54
N ALA A 59 10.49 -6.26 6.88
CA ALA A 59 9.55 -5.39 6.19
C ALA A 59 8.79 -6.10 5.06
N PRO A 60 9.43 -6.80 4.10
CA PRO A 60 8.71 -7.54 3.07
C PRO A 60 7.90 -8.71 3.64
N TYR A 61 8.35 -9.32 4.72
CA TYR A 61 7.57 -10.33 5.44
C TYR A 61 6.27 -9.75 5.99
N TYR A 62 6.32 -8.61 6.70
CA TYR A 62 5.12 -7.97 7.25
C TYR A 62 4.13 -7.59 6.16
N ALA A 63 4.59 -7.04 5.05
CA ALA A 63 3.73 -6.70 3.92
C ALA A 63 3.09 -7.96 3.31
N ALA A 64 3.86 -8.99 3.00
CA ALA A 64 3.35 -10.20 2.38
C ALA A 64 2.41 -11.00 3.28
N GLN A 65 2.78 -11.16 4.56
CA GLN A 65 1.95 -11.87 5.54
C GLN A 65 0.65 -11.11 5.85
N SER A 66 0.71 -9.77 5.91
CA SER A 66 -0.47 -8.93 6.07
C SER A 66 -1.42 -9.06 4.88
N ALA A 67 -0.91 -9.17 3.66
CA ALA A 67 -1.74 -9.39 2.48
C ALA A 67 -2.53 -10.72 2.57
N LEU A 68 -1.89 -11.81 2.99
CA LEU A 68 -2.56 -13.10 3.21
C LEU A 68 -3.65 -12.98 4.29
N GLN A 69 -3.34 -12.34 5.42
CA GLN A 69 -4.29 -12.19 6.51
C GLN A 69 -5.43 -11.20 6.18
N ALA A 70 -5.22 -10.32 5.21
CA ALA A 70 -6.25 -9.41 4.69
C ALA A 70 -7.08 -10.02 3.55
N GLY A 71 -6.90 -11.32 3.25
CA GLY A 71 -7.74 -12.08 2.34
C GLY A 71 -7.14 -12.40 0.98
N ALA A 72 -5.85 -12.11 0.72
CA ALA A 72 -5.20 -12.59 -0.51
C ALA A 72 -4.99 -14.10 -0.48
N ASP A 73 -5.13 -14.75 -1.63
CA ASP A 73 -4.92 -16.20 -1.74
C ASP A 73 -3.44 -16.58 -1.84
N LEU A 74 -2.62 -15.71 -2.41
CA LEU A 74 -1.19 -15.95 -2.65
C LEU A 74 -0.37 -14.68 -2.40
N ALA A 75 0.79 -14.84 -1.75
CA ALA A 75 1.78 -13.80 -1.57
C ALA A 75 3.17 -14.24 -2.05
N TYR A 76 3.77 -13.42 -2.89
CA TYR A 76 5.09 -13.60 -3.45
C TYR A 76 6.03 -12.52 -2.88
N VAL A 77 7.24 -12.91 -2.51
CA VAL A 77 8.28 -11.97 -2.05
C VAL A 77 9.46 -12.06 -3.00
N PHE A 78 9.76 -10.97 -3.70
CA PHE A 78 10.91 -10.80 -4.56
C PHE A 78 11.96 -10.01 -3.78
N CYS A 79 13.06 -10.66 -3.39
CA CYS A 79 14.01 -10.09 -2.45
C CYS A 79 15.46 -10.41 -2.84
N ALA A 80 16.40 -9.84 -2.08
CA ALA A 80 17.81 -10.20 -2.16
C ALA A 80 18.02 -11.69 -1.79
N ASP A 81 19.00 -12.31 -2.43
CA ASP A 81 19.38 -13.71 -2.14
C ASP A 81 19.77 -13.91 -0.67
N GLY A 82 20.50 -12.97 -0.08
CA GLY A 82 20.87 -12.99 1.33
C GLY A 82 19.69 -12.81 2.30
N ALA A 83 18.56 -12.23 1.86
CA ALA A 83 17.36 -12.07 2.66
C ALA A 83 16.44 -13.31 2.59
N ALA A 84 16.46 -14.02 1.46
CA ALA A 84 15.50 -15.07 1.17
C ALA A 84 15.48 -16.21 2.22
N PRO A 85 16.60 -16.73 2.74
CA PRO A 85 16.57 -17.79 3.76
C PRO A 85 15.85 -17.35 5.05
N ALA A 86 16.11 -16.12 5.50
CA ALA A 86 15.45 -15.57 6.69
C ALA A 86 13.93 -15.42 6.47
N ILE A 87 13.52 -14.83 5.34
CA ILE A 87 12.10 -14.63 5.03
C ILE A 87 11.36 -15.96 4.92
N LYS A 88 11.96 -16.97 4.27
CA LYS A 88 11.41 -18.33 4.19
C LYS A 88 11.22 -19.00 5.56
N SER A 89 12.07 -18.67 6.53
CA SER A 89 11.96 -19.19 7.89
C SER A 89 10.84 -18.57 8.72
N TYR A 90 10.34 -17.40 8.32
CA TYR A 90 9.29 -16.69 9.07
C TYR A 90 7.89 -17.26 8.80
N SER A 91 7.61 -17.74 7.57
CA SER A 91 6.33 -18.34 7.23
C SER A 91 6.45 -19.27 6.03
N PRO A 92 5.89 -20.50 6.10
CA PRO A 92 5.83 -21.44 4.97
C PRO A 92 4.80 -21.01 3.90
N GLU A 93 3.90 -20.08 4.21
CA GLU A 93 2.87 -19.63 3.28
C GLU A 93 3.40 -18.68 2.19
N LEU A 94 4.58 -18.07 2.41
CA LEU A 94 5.14 -17.11 1.48
C LEU A 94 5.94 -17.80 0.37
N ILE A 95 5.70 -17.39 -0.88
CA ILE A 95 6.48 -17.84 -2.04
C ILE A 95 7.64 -16.83 -2.21
N VAL A 96 8.82 -17.20 -1.72
CA VAL A 96 10.00 -16.32 -1.69
C VAL A 96 10.94 -16.62 -2.85
N LEU A 97 11.19 -15.61 -3.67
CA LEU A 97 11.98 -15.66 -4.89
C LEU A 97 13.18 -14.70 -4.76
N PRO A 98 14.42 -15.20 -4.62
CA PRO A 98 15.59 -14.36 -4.69
C PRO A 98 15.78 -13.82 -6.12
N CYS A 99 15.81 -12.52 -6.29
CA CYS A 99 15.87 -11.88 -7.61
C CYS A 99 17.05 -10.91 -7.79
N TYR A 100 17.83 -10.66 -6.77
CA TYR A 100 19.07 -9.89 -6.84
C TYR A 100 20.09 -10.37 -5.81
N LYS A 101 21.39 -10.20 -6.14
CA LYS A 101 22.50 -10.74 -5.32
C LYS A 101 23.07 -9.65 -4.42
N THR A 102 23.16 -9.97 -3.13
CA THR A 102 23.80 -9.10 -2.13
C THR A 102 25.33 -9.06 -2.24
N ALA A 103 25.95 -10.15 -2.72
CA ALA A 103 27.41 -10.30 -2.73
C ALA A 103 28.13 -9.52 -3.84
N ASN A 104 27.44 -9.07 -4.89
CA ASN A 104 28.02 -8.41 -6.06
C ASN A 104 27.40 -7.02 -6.33
N MET A 105 27.08 -6.28 -5.28
CA MET A 105 26.49 -4.94 -5.42
C MET A 105 27.37 -3.94 -6.17
N ASN A 106 28.64 -4.25 -6.39
CA ASN A 106 29.54 -3.45 -7.23
C ASN A 106 29.29 -3.61 -8.75
N ASP A 107 28.52 -4.64 -9.18
CA ASP A 107 28.11 -4.81 -10.56
C ASP A 107 26.62 -4.46 -10.74
N GLN A 108 26.37 -3.17 -10.90
CA GLN A 108 25.02 -2.63 -11.05
C GLN A 108 24.30 -3.23 -12.27
N GLN A 109 25.02 -3.49 -13.35
CA GLN A 109 24.44 -4.07 -14.57
C GLN A 109 24.01 -5.51 -14.36
N ALA A 110 24.80 -6.33 -13.68
CA ALA A 110 24.43 -7.71 -13.35
C ALA A 110 23.21 -7.75 -12.43
N THR A 111 23.13 -6.87 -11.43
CA THR A 111 21.97 -6.75 -10.53
C THR A 111 20.71 -6.35 -11.31
N ALA A 112 20.80 -5.32 -12.14
CA ALA A 112 19.67 -4.87 -12.95
C ALA A 112 19.20 -5.96 -13.93
N THR A 113 20.13 -6.72 -14.52
CA THR A 113 19.80 -7.83 -15.42
C THR A 113 19.10 -8.97 -14.69
N ALA A 114 19.59 -9.36 -13.50
CA ALA A 114 18.98 -10.42 -12.71
C ALA A 114 17.53 -10.08 -12.31
N MET A 115 17.25 -8.81 -12.04
CA MET A 115 15.89 -8.38 -11.70
C MET A 115 14.90 -8.51 -12.88
N GLN A 116 15.35 -8.56 -14.12
CA GLN A 116 14.48 -8.81 -15.28
C GLN A 116 13.88 -10.23 -15.28
N GLU A 117 14.52 -11.19 -14.63
CA GLU A 117 14.00 -12.56 -14.48
C GLU A 117 12.71 -12.64 -13.65
N VAL A 118 12.38 -11.56 -12.92
CA VAL A 118 11.14 -11.42 -12.17
C VAL A 118 9.93 -11.13 -13.08
N ARG A 119 10.13 -10.52 -14.25
CA ARG A 119 9.06 -10.08 -15.15
C ARG A 119 7.99 -11.13 -15.45
N PRO A 120 8.32 -12.40 -15.75
CA PRO A 120 7.31 -13.43 -15.99
C PRO A 120 6.39 -13.71 -14.80
N TRP A 121 6.87 -13.40 -13.57
CA TRP A 121 6.08 -13.52 -12.35
C TRP A 121 5.17 -12.33 -12.15
N LEU A 122 5.65 -11.11 -12.45
CA LEU A 122 4.89 -9.88 -12.30
C LEU A 122 3.59 -9.90 -13.11
N GLY A 123 3.62 -10.40 -14.34
CA GLY A 123 2.43 -10.55 -15.19
C GLY A 123 1.36 -11.50 -14.66
N ARG A 124 1.63 -12.22 -13.56
CA ARG A 124 0.67 -13.12 -12.89
C ARG A 124 0.05 -12.49 -11.65
N LEU A 125 0.54 -11.33 -11.23
CA LEU A 125 0.09 -10.65 -10.02
C LEU A 125 -1.15 -9.80 -10.30
N ASP A 126 -1.92 -9.57 -9.27
CA ASP A 126 -3.06 -8.66 -9.28
C ASP A 126 -2.72 -7.31 -8.65
N CYS A 127 -1.73 -7.29 -7.75
CA CYS A 127 -1.15 -6.09 -7.15
C CYS A 127 0.31 -6.33 -6.76
N CYS A 128 1.12 -5.27 -6.82
CA CYS A 128 2.53 -5.31 -6.39
C CYS A 128 2.83 -4.20 -5.39
N VAL A 129 3.40 -4.56 -4.22
CA VAL A 129 3.95 -3.64 -3.23
C VAL A 129 5.44 -3.52 -3.48
N ILE A 130 5.94 -2.29 -3.67
CA ILE A 130 7.34 -2.02 -4.00
C ILE A 130 7.96 -1.14 -2.91
N GLY A 131 9.08 -1.59 -2.34
CA GLY A 131 9.92 -0.79 -1.45
C GLY A 131 10.13 -1.28 -0.03
N PRO A 132 9.25 -2.11 0.58
CA PRO A 132 9.48 -2.59 1.95
C PRO A 132 10.86 -3.23 2.14
N GLY A 133 11.75 -2.56 2.87
CA GLY A 133 13.09 -3.05 3.14
C GLY A 133 13.97 -3.28 1.91
N LEU A 134 13.71 -2.60 0.81
CA LEU A 134 14.42 -2.76 -0.47
C LEU A 134 15.91 -2.40 -0.36
N GLY A 135 16.23 -1.43 0.52
CA GLY A 135 17.56 -0.84 0.58
C GLY A 135 17.77 0.23 -0.50
N ARG A 136 18.98 0.79 -0.52
CA ARG A 136 19.34 1.91 -1.41
C ARG A 136 20.59 1.65 -2.23
N ASP A 137 20.88 0.40 -2.49
CA ASP A 137 21.93 0.02 -3.44
C ASP A 137 21.54 0.50 -4.85
N GLU A 138 22.47 1.14 -5.55
CA GLU A 138 22.21 1.76 -6.86
C GLU A 138 21.84 0.74 -7.93
N GLY A 139 22.43 -0.44 -7.92
CA GLY A 139 22.10 -1.51 -8.87
C GLY A 139 20.68 -2.04 -8.64
N VAL A 140 20.27 -2.18 -7.37
CA VAL A 140 18.92 -2.58 -6.99
C VAL A 140 17.92 -1.49 -7.39
N LEU A 141 18.19 -0.22 -7.07
CA LEU A 141 17.32 0.89 -7.43
C LEU A 141 17.16 1.03 -8.95
N GLN A 142 18.21 0.86 -9.73
CA GLN A 142 18.17 0.88 -11.18
C GLN A 142 17.33 -0.30 -11.72
N GLY A 143 17.50 -1.49 -11.16
CA GLY A 143 16.69 -2.66 -11.52
C GLY A 143 15.21 -2.47 -11.23
N VAL A 144 14.87 -1.93 -10.05
CA VAL A 144 13.48 -1.60 -9.67
C VAL A 144 12.90 -0.53 -10.58
N SER A 145 13.66 0.54 -10.90
CA SER A 145 13.25 1.58 -11.85
C SER A 145 12.86 0.97 -13.20
N SER A 146 13.72 0.09 -13.73
CA SER A 146 13.46 -0.63 -14.98
C SER A 146 12.21 -1.53 -14.90
N LEU A 147 11.97 -2.20 -13.76
CA LEU A 147 10.75 -3.00 -13.58
C LEU A 147 9.50 -2.12 -13.48
N MET A 148 9.56 -0.97 -12.80
CA MET A 148 8.41 -0.07 -12.67
C MET A 148 7.96 0.51 -14.01
N THR A 149 8.86 0.61 -14.98
CA THR A 149 8.55 1.04 -16.37
C THR A 149 8.10 -0.11 -17.28
N ALA A 150 8.27 -1.35 -16.85
CA ALA A 150 7.89 -2.52 -17.63
C ALA A 150 6.35 -2.63 -17.74
N ALA A 151 5.90 -3.13 -18.92
CA ALA A 151 4.45 -3.26 -19.21
C ALA A 151 3.72 -4.11 -18.18
N GLU A 152 4.37 -5.16 -17.66
CA GLU A 152 3.81 -6.07 -16.67
C GLU A 152 3.47 -5.36 -15.36
N VAL A 153 4.33 -4.46 -14.87
CA VAL A 153 4.07 -3.67 -13.66
C VAL A 153 3.06 -2.56 -13.95
N ARG A 154 3.11 -1.98 -15.15
CA ARG A 154 2.15 -0.93 -15.56
C ARG A 154 0.73 -1.44 -15.80
N SER A 155 0.54 -2.75 -15.90
CA SER A 155 -0.78 -3.38 -16.09
C SER A 155 -1.46 -3.81 -14.78
N ILE A 156 -0.80 -3.65 -13.63
CA ILE A 156 -1.31 -4.06 -12.32
C ILE A 156 -1.30 -2.90 -11.34
N CYS A 157 -2.18 -2.95 -10.35
CA CYS A 157 -2.15 -1.99 -9.26
C CYS A 157 -0.81 -2.05 -8.52
N THR A 158 -0.21 -0.89 -8.25
CA THR A 158 1.09 -0.80 -7.60
C THR A 158 1.01 0.07 -6.35
N ILE A 159 1.52 -0.44 -5.23
CA ILE A 159 1.65 0.28 -3.97
C ILE A 159 3.13 0.54 -3.74
N VAL A 160 3.51 1.80 -3.53
CA VAL A 160 4.91 2.21 -3.33
C VAL A 160 5.08 2.75 -1.92
N ASP A 161 5.98 2.13 -1.14
CA ASP A 161 6.29 2.54 0.24
C ASP A 161 7.80 2.58 0.48
N ALA A 162 8.22 3.15 1.58
CA ALA A 162 9.57 3.12 2.11
C ALA A 162 10.66 3.48 1.08
N ASP A 163 11.58 2.56 0.77
CA ASP A 163 12.66 2.83 -0.19
C ASP A 163 12.17 2.96 -1.64
N GLY A 164 10.99 2.41 -1.96
CA GLY A 164 10.29 2.70 -3.21
C GLY A 164 9.90 4.17 -3.35
N LEU A 165 9.43 4.80 -2.26
CA LEU A 165 9.15 6.24 -2.23
C LEU A 165 10.43 7.08 -2.34
N PHE A 166 11.56 6.59 -1.84
CA PHE A 166 12.85 7.23 -2.07
C PHE A 166 13.20 7.25 -3.56
N LEU A 167 12.96 6.14 -4.26
CA LEU A 167 13.17 6.03 -5.70
C LEU A 167 12.23 6.97 -6.49
N VAL A 168 10.94 6.99 -6.16
CA VAL A 168 9.96 7.91 -6.79
C VAL A 168 10.32 9.37 -6.53
N ALA A 169 10.80 9.73 -5.34
CA ALA A 169 11.26 11.09 -5.06
C ALA A 169 12.48 11.48 -5.89
N ARG A 170 13.33 10.52 -6.28
CA ARG A 170 14.46 10.73 -7.19
C ARG A 170 14.00 10.83 -8.64
N ASP A 171 13.05 9.98 -9.02
CA ASP A 171 12.56 9.80 -10.37
C ASP A 171 11.02 9.72 -10.42
N PRO A 172 10.32 10.87 -10.35
CA PRO A 172 8.85 10.91 -10.30
C PRO A 172 8.15 10.32 -11.54
N GLU A 173 8.82 10.31 -12.67
CA GLU A 173 8.29 9.81 -13.95
C GLU A 173 7.91 8.33 -13.88
N LEU A 174 8.49 7.57 -12.93
CA LEU A 174 8.17 6.17 -12.70
C LEU A 174 6.68 5.92 -12.38
N VAL A 175 6.02 6.90 -11.80
CA VAL A 175 4.62 6.81 -11.37
C VAL A 175 3.72 7.88 -12.00
N GLU A 176 4.27 8.84 -12.74
CA GLU A 176 3.51 9.92 -13.33
C GLU A 176 2.38 9.41 -14.24
N GLY A 177 1.18 9.95 -14.02
CA GLY A 177 -0.04 9.58 -14.76
C GLY A 177 -0.60 8.20 -14.43
N ARG A 178 -0.03 7.46 -13.48
CA ARG A 178 -0.50 6.14 -13.08
C ARG A 178 -1.66 6.23 -12.10
N THR A 179 -2.88 6.16 -12.62
CA THR A 179 -4.09 6.19 -11.79
C THR A 179 -4.32 4.91 -10.98
N ASP A 180 -3.61 3.83 -11.30
CA ASP A 180 -3.60 2.53 -10.62
C ASP A 180 -2.46 2.41 -9.59
N CYS A 181 -1.76 3.50 -9.29
CA CYS A 181 -0.66 3.53 -8.34
C CYS A 181 -1.03 4.26 -7.05
N VAL A 182 -0.58 3.72 -5.92
CA VAL A 182 -0.74 4.29 -4.58
C VAL A 182 0.62 4.55 -3.96
N LEU A 183 0.86 5.76 -3.53
CA LEU A 183 2.01 6.15 -2.72
C LEU A 183 1.57 6.24 -1.25
N THR A 184 2.36 5.67 -0.33
CA THR A 184 2.01 5.63 1.11
C THR A 184 3.02 6.39 1.97
N PRO A 185 3.32 7.67 1.70
CA PRO A 185 4.36 8.39 2.41
C PRO A 185 4.00 8.65 3.88
N ASN A 186 4.98 8.47 4.79
CA ASN A 186 4.97 9.14 6.07
C ASN A 186 5.33 10.62 5.89
N ARG A 187 5.28 11.41 6.99
CA ARG A 187 5.53 12.85 6.93
C ARG A 187 6.85 13.20 6.24
N ARG A 188 7.97 12.54 6.60
CA ARG A 188 9.29 12.84 6.02
C ARG A 188 9.40 12.43 4.55
N GLU A 189 8.75 11.34 4.18
CA GLU A 189 8.68 10.89 2.80
C GLU A 189 7.83 11.84 1.95
N LEU A 190 6.71 12.32 2.49
CA LEU A 190 5.85 13.31 1.84
C LEU A 190 6.59 14.65 1.66
N GLU A 191 7.28 15.15 2.68
CA GLU A 191 8.12 16.35 2.60
C GLU A 191 9.19 16.24 1.49
N ARG A 192 9.82 15.06 1.35
CA ARG A 192 10.81 14.78 0.28
C ARG A 192 10.16 14.80 -1.10
N LEU A 193 9.01 14.16 -1.27
CA LEU A 193 8.25 14.16 -2.52
C LEU A 193 7.80 15.59 -2.88
N ALA A 194 7.26 16.33 -1.93
CA ALA A 194 6.84 17.72 -2.09
C ALA A 194 7.99 18.62 -2.56
N ALA A 195 9.15 18.52 -1.90
CA ALA A 195 10.35 19.28 -2.28
C ALA A 195 10.79 18.96 -3.72
N ARG A 196 10.77 17.66 -4.12
CA ARG A 196 11.14 17.25 -5.49
C ARG A 196 10.18 17.79 -6.56
N LEU A 197 8.90 17.92 -6.21
CA LEU A 197 7.84 18.38 -7.10
C LEU A 197 7.56 19.90 -7.02
N ASN A 198 8.38 20.64 -6.29
CA ASN A 198 8.20 22.07 -6.04
C ASN A 198 6.80 22.39 -5.42
N VAL A 199 6.40 21.58 -4.44
CA VAL A 199 5.20 21.78 -3.62
C VAL A 199 5.64 22.24 -2.23
N ALA A 200 4.96 23.28 -1.70
CA ALA A 200 5.25 23.74 -0.35
C ALA A 200 4.85 22.70 0.70
N ALA A 201 5.82 22.27 1.51
CA ALA A 201 5.61 21.20 2.50
C ALA A 201 4.64 21.57 3.64
N GLU A 202 4.48 22.88 3.88
CA GLU A 202 3.59 23.45 4.89
C GLU A 202 2.17 23.70 4.39
N ALA A 203 1.87 23.39 3.13
CA ALA A 203 0.53 23.53 2.58
C ALA A 203 -0.45 22.57 3.27
N ASP A 204 -1.64 23.07 3.62
CA ASP A 204 -2.70 22.24 4.25
C ASP A 204 -3.13 21.07 3.38
N ASP A 205 -2.99 21.19 2.06
CA ASP A 205 -3.35 20.19 1.05
C ASP A 205 -2.13 19.58 0.34
N VAL A 206 -0.97 19.52 0.98
CA VAL A 206 0.30 19.04 0.40
C VAL A 206 0.15 17.67 -0.31
N ALA A 207 -0.57 16.73 0.29
CA ALA A 207 -0.79 15.42 -0.31
C ALA A 207 -1.58 15.52 -1.62
N ALA A 208 -2.61 16.37 -1.68
CA ALA A 208 -3.39 16.59 -2.89
C ALA A 208 -2.58 17.31 -3.99
N GLN A 209 -1.73 18.25 -3.62
CA GLN A 209 -0.82 18.90 -4.59
C GLN A 209 0.20 17.92 -5.15
N VAL A 210 0.78 17.05 -4.31
CA VAL A 210 1.68 15.97 -4.76
C VAL A 210 0.95 15.03 -5.71
N ALA A 211 -0.26 14.59 -5.36
CA ALA A 211 -1.07 13.72 -6.22
C ALA A 211 -1.32 14.36 -7.60
N ARG A 212 -1.75 15.63 -7.64
CA ARG A 212 -1.98 16.37 -8.90
C ARG A 212 -0.71 16.52 -9.73
N LYS A 213 0.42 16.83 -9.10
CA LYS A 213 1.72 16.96 -9.78
C LYS A 213 2.20 15.65 -10.42
N LEU A 214 1.81 14.52 -9.84
CA LEU A 214 2.10 13.18 -10.36
C LEU A 214 0.99 12.64 -11.30
N GLY A 215 0.08 13.50 -11.79
CA GLY A 215 -0.96 13.08 -12.73
C GLY A 215 -2.06 12.24 -12.09
N ASN A 216 -2.49 12.60 -10.88
CA ASN A 216 -3.58 11.96 -10.15
C ASN A 216 -3.29 10.55 -9.63
N VAL A 217 -2.05 10.27 -9.28
CA VAL A 217 -1.64 9.13 -8.45
C VAL A 217 -2.34 9.20 -7.09
N VAL A 218 -2.74 8.08 -6.53
CA VAL A 218 -3.31 8.07 -5.18
C VAL A 218 -2.21 8.23 -4.14
N VAL A 219 -2.39 9.15 -3.20
CA VAL A 219 -1.49 9.38 -2.07
C VAL A 219 -2.20 9.09 -0.76
N VAL A 220 -1.63 8.20 0.05
CA VAL A 220 -2.01 7.93 1.44
C VAL A 220 -0.97 8.56 2.35
N ALA A 221 -1.18 9.80 2.75
CA ALA A 221 -0.29 10.51 3.68
C ALA A 221 -0.53 10.02 5.11
N LYS A 222 0.40 9.18 5.59
CA LYS A 222 0.34 8.57 6.94
C LYS A 222 0.59 9.62 8.01
N GLY A 223 -0.32 9.73 9.00
CA GLY A 223 -0.20 10.75 10.06
C GLY A 223 -0.95 10.42 11.35
N GLN A 224 -1.27 11.47 12.12
CA GLN A 224 -2.20 11.35 13.23
C GLN A 224 -3.59 10.97 12.71
N ARG A 225 -4.02 11.59 11.61
CA ARG A 225 -5.08 11.15 10.71
C ARG A 225 -4.41 10.84 9.38
N ASP A 226 -4.87 9.81 8.68
CA ASP A 226 -4.34 9.54 7.35
C ASP A 226 -5.18 10.27 6.32
N VAL A 227 -4.51 10.98 5.42
CA VAL A 227 -5.15 11.70 4.31
C VAL A 227 -4.97 10.88 3.05
N ILE A 228 -6.08 10.51 2.43
CA ILE A 228 -6.13 9.71 1.20
C ILE A 228 -6.68 10.61 0.09
N THR A 229 -5.93 10.77 -0.99
CA THR A 229 -6.33 11.67 -2.08
C THR A 229 -5.74 11.23 -3.41
N ASP A 230 -6.45 11.52 -4.49
CA ASP A 230 -5.93 11.46 -5.87
C ASP A 230 -5.72 12.85 -6.48
N GLY A 231 -5.71 13.88 -5.63
CA GLY A 231 -5.60 15.28 -6.06
C GLY A 231 -6.92 15.95 -6.36
N THR A 232 -7.99 15.20 -6.58
CA THR A 232 -9.36 15.69 -6.80
C THR A 232 -10.21 15.43 -5.57
N ASP A 233 -10.33 14.17 -5.20
CA ASP A 233 -11.07 13.73 -4.03
C ASP A 233 -10.15 13.58 -2.81
N VAL A 234 -10.70 13.83 -1.62
CA VAL A 234 -10.02 13.66 -0.35
C VAL A 234 -10.88 12.85 0.61
N LEU A 235 -10.30 11.80 1.19
CA LEU A 235 -10.84 11.06 2.32
C LEU A 235 -9.90 11.22 3.52
N VAL A 236 -10.44 11.33 4.71
CA VAL A 236 -9.64 11.41 5.95
C VAL A 236 -10.03 10.27 6.86
N CYS A 237 -9.07 9.41 7.17
CA CYS A 237 -9.22 8.36 8.16
C CYS A 237 -8.75 8.88 9.52
N ASP A 238 -9.69 9.09 10.43
CA ASP A 238 -9.48 9.53 11.81
C ASP A 238 -9.71 8.41 12.84
N GLU A 239 -9.84 7.15 12.36
CA GLU A 239 -9.95 5.96 13.23
C GLU A 239 -8.84 5.98 14.28
N PRO A 240 -9.14 5.76 15.56
CA PRO A 240 -8.12 5.70 16.60
C PRO A 240 -7.13 4.56 16.37
N GLY A 241 -5.84 4.87 16.37
CA GLY A 241 -4.77 3.87 16.30
C GLY A 241 -4.04 3.71 17.63
N ALA A 242 -2.82 3.17 17.58
CA ALA A 242 -1.94 3.06 18.76
C ALA A 242 -1.14 4.35 18.98
N PRO A 243 -0.94 4.78 20.23
CA PRO A 243 0.01 5.85 20.56
C PRO A 243 1.46 5.41 20.41
N LYS A 244 1.74 4.11 20.41
CA LYS A 244 3.06 3.51 20.16
C LYS A 244 3.34 3.51 18.66
N ARG A 245 4.49 4.06 18.28
CA ARG A 245 5.06 3.95 16.93
C ARG A 245 6.18 2.90 16.95
N CYS A 246 6.10 1.91 16.09
CA CYS A 246 7.15 0.92 15.87
C CYS A 246 7.38 0.72 14.37
N GLY A 247 8.57 0.26 14.00
CA GLY A 247 8.86 -0.13 12.62
C GLY A 247 7.95 -1.29 12.19
N GLY A 248 7.61 -1.35 10.91
CA GLY A 248 6.79 -2.42 10.35
C GLY A 248 5.28 -2.14 10.25
N LEU A 249 4.74 -1.13 10.98
CA LEU A 249 3.31 -0.79 10.87
C LEU A 249 2.94 -0.28 9.46
N GLY A 250 3.85 0.42 8.78
CA GLY A 250 3.67 0.83 7.38
C GLY A 250 3.59 -0.37 6.45
N ASP A 251 4.45 -1.35 6.66
CA ASP A 251 4.48 -2.59 5.87
C ASP A 251 3.18 -3.39 6.06
N VAL A 252 2.66 -3.47 7.30
CA VAL A 252 1.35 -4.08 7.60
C VAL A 252 0.22 -3.35 6.86
N LEU A 253 0.23 -2.01 6.85
CA LEU A 253 -0.76 -1.22 6.09
C LEU A 253 -0.68 -1.53 4.59
N CYS A 254 0.52 -1.51 4.00
CA CYS A 254 0.69 -1.75 2.56
C CYS A 254 0.25 -3.16 2.18
N GLY A 255 0.54 -4.15 3.01
CA GLY A 255 0.08 -5.51 2.82
C GLY A 255 -1.44 -5.64 2.89
N ALA A 256 -2.08 -5.05 3.91
CA ALA A 256 -3.54 -5.05 4.04
C ALA A 256 -4.25 -4.30 2.90
N LEU A 257 -3.61 -3.27 2.34
CA LEU A 257 -4.12 -2.54 1.18
C LEU A 257 -4.10 -3.38 -0.11
N ALA A 258 -3.10 -4.23 -0.29
CA ALA A 258 -2.84 -4.87 -1.58
C ALA A 258 -4.01 -5.71 -2.12
N PRO A 259 -4.68 -6.59 -1.35
CA PRO A 259 -5.86 -7.32 -1.85
C PRO A 259 -7.04 -6.40 -2.15
N LEU A 260 -7.29 -5.37 -1.33
CA LEU A 260 -8.34 -4.38 -1.60
C LEU A 260 -8.05 -3.57 -2.88
N ALA A 261 -6.81 -3.18 -3.11
CA ALA A 261 -6.38 -2.47 -4.30
C ALA A 261 -6.51 -3.34 -5.57
N ALA A 262 -6.19 -4.63 -5.47
CA ALA A 262 -6.41 -5.59 -6.55
C ALA A 262 -7.90 -5.72 -6.91
N GLN A 263 -8.79 -5.73 -5.92
CA GLN A 263 -10.23 -5.75 -6.16
C GLN A 263 -10.77 -4.41 -6.68
N ALA A 264 -10.23 -3.29 -6.19
CA ALA A 264 -10.59 -1.96 -6.68
C ALA A 264 -10.27 -1.78 -8.18
N ALA A 265 -9.18 -2.38 -8.67
CA ALA A 265 -8.82 -2.36 -10.08
C ALA A 265 -9.83 -3.14 -10.97
N ARG A 266 -10.60 -4.06 -10.39
CA ARG A 266 -11.62 -4.87 -11.08
C ARG A 266 -13.04 -4.32 -10.89
N ALA A 267 -13.23 -3.37 -9.99
CA ALA A 267 -14.53 -2.84 -9.64
C ALA A 267 -15.06 -1.89 -10.74
N ASP A 268 -16.38 -1.92 -10.95
CA ASP A 268 -17.05 -0.93 -11.78
C ASP A 268 -17.07 0.43 -11.03
N ALA A 269 -16.34 1.40 -11.55
CA ALA A 269 -16.26 2.74 -10.97
C ALA A 269 -17.61 3.49 -10.95
N ALA A 270 -18.57 3.07 -11.78
CA ALA A 270 -19.91 3.64 -11.82
C ALA A 270 -20.84 3.08 -10.74
N ASP A 271 -20.43 2.05 -10.00
CA ASP A 271 -21.24 1.49 -8.90
C ASP A 271 -21.55 2.56 -7.85
N ALA A 272 -22.83 2.73 -7.56
CA ALA A 272 -23.33 3.75 -6.63
C ALA A 272 -22.75 3.64 -5.21
N ALA A 273 -22.25 2.46 -4.82
CA ALA A 273 -21.60 2.25 -3.53
C ALA A 273 -20.34 3.11 -3.36
N PHE A 274 -19.66 3.48 -4.46
CA PHE A 274 -18.45 4.32 -4.41
C PHE A 274 -18.74 5.83 -4.37
N VAL A 275 -20.00 6.23 -4.44
CA VAL A 275 -20.45 7.62 -4.26
C VAL A 275 -19.69 8.59 -5.20
N GLY A 276 -19.52 8.18 -6.47
CA GLY A 276 -18.83 8.97 -7.49
C GLY A 276 -17.30 9.09 -7.31
N ARG A 277 -16.70 8.40 -6.33
CA ARG A 277 -15.25 8.38 -6.11
C ARG A 277 -14.63 7.12 -6.68
N ARG A 278 -13.33 7.19 -6.97
CA ARG A 278 -12.57 6.03 -7.47
C ARG A 278 -12.56 4.91 -6.43
N PRO A 279 -12.82 3.64 -6.83
CA PRO A 279 -12.78 2.48 -5.94
C PRO A 279 -11.47 2.37 -5.14
N LEU A 280 -10.33 2.74 -5.74
CA LEU A 280 -9.02 2.69 -5.11
C LEU A 280 -8.89 3.62 -3.87
N LEU A 281 -9.60 4.75 -3.83
CA LEU A 281 -9.63 5.61 -2.64
C LEU A 281 -10.31 4.90 -1.46
N TRP A 282 -11.36 4.14 -1.73
CA TRP A 282 -12.05 3.36 -0.71
C TRP A 282 -11.24 2.15 -0.23
N ALA A 283 -10.49 1.51 -1.13
CA ALA A 283 -9.52 0.48 -0.77
C ALA A 283 -8.47 1.03 0.21
N CYS A 284 -7.90 2.20 -0.09
CA CYS A 284 -6.95 2.88 0.78
C CYS A 284 -7.57 3.25 2.14
N TYR A 285 -8.80 3.76 2.14
CA TYR A 285 -9.51 4.11 3.37
C TYR A 285 -9.76 2.88 4.24
N GLY A 286 -10.26 1.79 3.67
CA GLY A 286 -10.51 0.53 4.38
C GLY A 286 -9.23 -0.05 5.00
N ALA A 287 -8.13 -0.05 4.26
CA ALA A 287 -6.83 -0.49 4.75
C ALA A 287 -6.29 0.39 5.89
N CYS A 288 -6.45 1.71 5.81
CA CYS A 288 -6.09 2.63 6.91
C CYS A 288 -6.89 2.32 8.17
N VAL A 289 -8.21 2.15 8.07
CA VAL A 289 -9.07 1.78 9.21
C VAL A 289 -8.64 0.44 9.81
N ALA A 290 -8.47 -0.60 8.99
CA ALA A 290 -8.06 -1.92 9.44
C ALA A 290 -6.69 -1.89 10.15
N SER A 291 -5.69 -1.24 9.55
CA SER A 291 -4.35 -1.11 10.14
C SER A 291 -4.39 -0.36 11.48
N ARG A 292 -5.19 0.69 11.60
CA ARG A 292 -5.36 1.45 12.86
C ARG A 292 -6.04 0.63 13.93
N ARG A 293 -7.11 -0.10 13.60
CA ARG A 293 -7.80 -1.01 14.53
C ARG A 293 -6.86 -2.13 15.00
N ALA A 294 -6.11 -2.74 14.08
CA ALA A 294 -5.12 -3.76 14.42
C ALA A 294 -4.05 -3.22 15.39
N ALA A 295 -3.51 -2.04 15.11
CA ALA A 295 -2.54 -1.40 16.00
C ALA A 295 -3.16 -1.05 17.37
N ALA A 296 -4.40 -0.56 17.43
CA ALA A 296 -5.11 -0.27 18.67
C ALA A 296 -5.34 -1.53 19.51
N ALA A 297 -5.78 -2.64 18.90
CA ALA A 297 -5.99 -3.92 19.55
C ALA A 297 -4.67 -4.49 20.10
N ALA A 298 -3.60 -4.47 19.30
CA ALA A 298 -2.27 -4.87 19.74
C ALA A 298 -1.78 -4.02 20.93
N PHE A 299 -1.96 -2.70 20.86
CA PHE A 299 -1.57 -1.80 21.96
C PHE A 299 -2.40 -2.03 23.24
N ALA A 300 -3.69 -2.33 23.11
CA ALA A 300 -4.53 -2.64 24.26
C ALA A 300 -3.97 -3.81 25.06
N ARG A 301 -3.39 -4.82 24.40
CA ARG A 301 -2.80 -6.01 25.03
C ARG A 301 -1.35 -5.84 25.45
N LYS A 302 -0.53 -5.21 24.61
CA LYS A 302 0.93 -5.17 24.78
C LYS A 302 1.48 -3.85 25.32
N ARG A 303 0.66 -2.80 25.29
CA ARG A 303 1.07 -1.48 25.77
C ARG A 303 2.42 -1.05 25.16
N ARG A 304 3.36 -0.62 25.98
CA ARG A 304 4.70 -0.15 25.55
C ARG A 304 5.53 -1.24 24.84
N ALA A 305 5.25 -2.50 25.09
CA ALA A 305 5.95 -3.63 24.48
C ALA A 305 5.43 -4.01 23.08
N MET A 306 4.37 -3.35 22.58
CA MET A 306 3.82 -3.61 21.24
C MET A 306 4.87 -3.46 20.15
N THR A 307 4.90 -4.41 19.22
CA THR A 307 5.74 -4.47 18.02
C THR A 307 4.89 -4.75 16.78
N ALA A 308 5.49 -4.74 15.58
CA ALA A 308 4.75 -5.00 14.34
C ALA A 308 4.12 -6.41 14.28
N PRO A 309 4.76 -7.49 14.75
CA PRO A 309 4.12 -8.81 14.85
C PRO A 309 2.82 -8.80 15.65
N ASP A 310 2.72 -7.99 16.71
CA ASP A 310 1.49 -7.89 17.48
C ASP A 310 0.35 -7.27 16.67
N ALA A 311 0.64 -6.23 15.88
CA ALA A 311 -0.34 -5.62 14.99
C ALA A 311 -0.69 -6.54 13.80
N LEU A 312 0.29 -7.26 13.27
CA LEU A 312 0.09 -8.25 12.22
C LEU A 312 -0.86 -9.36 12.67
N ALA A 313 -0.76 -9.81 13.91
CA ALA A 313 -1.66 -10.83 14.47
C ALA A 313 -3.13 -10.37 14.57
N GLU A 314 -3.37 -9.06 14.60
CA GLU A 314 -4.71 -8.46 14.69
C GLU A 314 -5.31 -8.07 13.33
N ILE A 315 -4.51 -8.06 12.25
CA ILE A 315 -4.94 -7.45 10.98
C ILE A 315 -6.11 -8.20 10.35
N GLY A 316 -6.15 -9.53 10.42
CA GLY A 316 -7.27 -10.32 9.90
C GLY A 316 -8.59 -9.97 10.55
N GLY A 317 -8.64 -9.95 11.90
CA GLY A 317 -9.83 -9.55 12.63
C GLY A 317 -10.22 -8.09 12.40
N ALA A 318 -9.23 -7.21 12.22
CA ALA A 318 -9.47 -5.81 11.88
C ALA A 318 -10.09 -5.67 10.47
N CYS A 319 -9.59 -6.38 9.47
CA CYS A 319 -10.17 -6.42 8.12
C CYS A 319 -11.61 -6.93 8.16
N GLU A 320 -11.88 -8.01 8.90
CA GLU A 320 -13.23 -8.55 9.10
C GLU A 320 -14.18 -7.52 9.74
N SER A 321 -13.69 -6.70 10.67
CA SER A 321 -14.50 -5.63 11.29
C SER A 321 -14.82 -4.48 10.33
N VAL A 322 -14.04 -4.29 9.27
CA VAL A 322 -14.23 -3.27 8.22
C VAL A 322 -15.15 -3.78 7.12
N ALA A 323 -14.92 -4.98 6.66
CA ALA A 323 -15.68 -5.63 5.61
C ALA A 323 -15.97 -7.09 5.99
N PRO A 324 -17.07 -7.36 6.72
CA PRO A 324 -17.43 -8.71 7.13
C PRO A 324 -17.56 -9.67 5.96
N THR A 325 -17.02 -10.86 6.14
CA THR A 325 -17.06 -11.93 5.15
C THR A 325 -18.50 -12.34 4.86
N THR A 326 -18.84 -12.40 3.59
CA THR A 326 -20.08 -13.01 3.10
C THR A 326 -19.77 -14.32 2.41
N VAL A 327 -20.64 -15.32 2.57
CA VAL A 327 -20.49 -16.64 1.95
C VAL A 327 -21.69 -16.89 1.04
N VAL A 328 -21.42 -17.34 -0.18
CA VAL A 328 -22.45 -17.84 -1.10
C VAL A 328 -22.59 -19.34 -0.87
N GLU A 329 -23.74 -19.77 -0.36
CA GLU A 329 -24.05 -21.17 -0.16
C GLU A 329 -24.13 -21.91 -1.51
N PRO A 330 -23.73 -23.19 -1.57
CA PRO A 330 -23.90 -23.99 -2.77
C PRO A 330 -25.38 -24.14 -3.10
N PRO A 331 -25.75 -24.26 -4.38
CA PRO A 331 -27.13 -24.57 -4.75
C PRO A 331 -27.54 -25.91 -4.09
N SER A 332 -28.69 -25.90 -3.43
CA SER A 332 -29.29 -27.07 -2.77
C SER A 332 -29.61 -28.20 -3.75
#